data_079ff0fc3826dfaabeab5e8a1614b5f6
#
_entry.id   079ff0fc3826dfaabeab5e8a1614b5f6
#
_cell.length_a   1.000
_cell.length_b   1.000
_cell.length_c   1.000
_cell.angle_alpha   90.00
_cell.angle_beta   90.00
_cell.angle_gamma   90.00
#
_symmetry.space_group_name_H-M   'P 1'
#
loop_
_entity.id
_entity.type
_entity.pdbx_description
1 polymer ?
#
loop_
_entity_poly.entity_id
_entity_poly.type
_entity_poly.pdbx_seq_one_letter_code
_entity_poly.pdbx_strand_id
1 'polypeptide(L)'
;MKYAIYGANRVAKDFFYMFRELDIVCCYAAEGEDTAAFAAGTGRICKPQADLAAGRSEVDVIIVCDFPGATKKAKIAYLESLGLTYGKDYQVEEDFFDVFDEEKLNLAKKQIFIWGCGRKGEMFYHWNARREHPYLIAAFLDMHPENVGQFCGHDVEHPEDRLEEDNAFFVVTVKKNADILQTLEAHGKQHFRDYCTYDDLMSLPSEMLRRTMFERQVYDLFCESMLNHAEVGDGDVICCCSTFIENTIGRIDATHDFKDCWQSPLHRILCLATVNRTYTFCLTDMCPLFIGRTKSEVYGLARPYPEIESSPRTVAVGFDGTCNLRCITCRDEFRIAKGKEAKQCQHYADVVAKDALPGCEFLIMAGNGEVLLSPAYHALYTDPAVRHLKWLRLLTNGTLFTPEKWKELRSHTDAKIMMTVSIDAATKETYESIRRGGHFDQLEKNMEYAAELRKRGELSYLRFNFVVQRKNYQEMIPFVEWGERLGIDECFFTKILNWGTYTREEFKDISMMQEDGLTPKPELQAVLDDPVLQHKIVDLGTIRYHHEDAGAREVKNYYRWELERKVPGLFQ
;
A
#
# COMPACT_ATOMS: atom_id res chain seq x y z
N MET A 1 28.47 15.85 12.58
CA MET A 1 29.42 14.72 12.50
C MET A 1 29.63 14.45 11.01
N LYS A 2 30.88 14.41 10.58
CA LYS A 2 31.25 14.17 9.18
C LYS A 2 31.55 12.70 8.96
N TYR A 3 30.99 12.14 7.91
CA TYR A 3 31.14 10.73 7.56
C TYR A 3 31.89 10.56 6.25
N ALA A 4 32.61 9.43 6.11
CA ALA A 4 33.07 8.93 4.84
C ALA A 4 32.51 7.53 4.60
N ILE A 5 32.13 7.21 3.39
CA ILE A 5 31.78 5.85 3.00
C ILE A 5 33.06 5.10 2.57
N TYR A 6 33.21 3.85 3.04
CA TYR A 6 34.24 2.95 2.53
C TYR A 6 33.60 1.84 1.70
N GLY A 7 33.58 2.05 0.40
CA GLY A 7 32.98 1.24 -0.63
C GLY A 7 32.45 2.10 -1.77
N ALA A 8 32.66 1.71 -3.03
CA ALA A 8 32.14 2.38 -4.22
C ALA A 8 31.24 1.45 -5.04
N ASN A 9 30.49 0.60 -4.38
CA ASN A 9 29.60 -0.42 -4.92
C ASN A 9 28.12 -0.04 -4.80
N ARG A 10 27.21 -0.95 -5.16
CA ARG A 10 25.75 -0.73 -5.05
C ARG A 10 25.33 -0.46 -3.61
N VAL A 11 25.81 -1.21 -2.64
CA VAL A 11 25.45 -1.05 -1.23
C VAL A 11 25.77 0.34 -0.71
N ALA A 12 26.95 0.85 -1.09
CA ALA A 12 27.36 2.22 -0.77
C ALA A 12 26.45 3.30 -1.38
N LYS A 13 26.03 3.11 -2.63
CA LYS A 13 25.07 4.02 -3.29
C LYS A 13 23.70 3.95 -2.62
N ASP A 14 23.22 2.74 -2.30
CA ASP A 14 21.96 2.50 -1.61
C ASP A 14 21.96 3.20 -0.23
N PHE A 15 23.06 3.03 0.51
CA PHE A 15 23.24 3.70 1.80
C PHE A 15 23.21 5.24 1.66
N PHE A 16 23.97 5.78 0.72
CA PHE A 16 23.99 7.22 0.45
C PHE A 16 22.60 7.76 0.08
N TYR A 17 21.85 7.01 -0.70
CA TYR A 17 20.50 7.37 -1.08
C TYR A 17 19.52 7.38 0.09
N MET A 18 19.62 6.37 0.97
CA MET A 18 18.74 6.26 2.14
C MET A 18 19.00 7.33 3.20
N PHE A 19 20.28 7.64 3.44
CA PHE A 19 20.73 8.52 4.53
C PHE A 19 21.27 9.86 4.00
N ARG A 20 20.49 10.53 3.15
CA ARG A 20 20.88 11.83 2.55
C ARG A 20 21.12 12.94 3.56
N GLU A 21 20.54 12.83 4.76
CA GLU A 21 20.69 13.76 5.87
C GLU A 21 22.07 13.66 6.58
N LEU A 22 22.78 12.57 6.38
CA LEU A 22 24.14 12.45 6.93
C LEU A 22 25.12 13.34 6.13
N ASP A 23 26.00 14.03 6.85
CA ASP A 23 27.08 14.81 6.24
C ASP A 23 28.20 13.90 5.69
N ILE A 24 27.87 13.16 4.62
CA ILE A 24 28.82 12.29 3.92
C ILE A 24 29.67 13.15 2.99
N VAL A 25 30.93 13.34 3.34
CA VAL A 25 31.84 14.26 2.65
C VAL A 25 32.60 13.62 1.50
N CYS A 26 32.94 12.33 1.59
CA CYS A 26 33.67 11.60 0.55
C CYS A 26 33.44 10.08 0.61
N CYS A 27 33.99 9.39 -0.36
CA CYS A 27 34.05 7.94 -0.44
C CYS A 27 35.51 7.48 -0.54
N TYR A 28 35.81 6.33 0.04
CA TYR A 28 37.04 5.56 -0.20
C TYR A 28 36.69 4.26 -0.91
N ALA A 29 37.44 3.93 -1.95
CA ALA A 29 37.19 2.76 -2.77
C ALA A 29 38.32 1.74 -2.66
N ALA A 30 37.98 0.47 -2.52
CA ALA A 30 38.91 -0.64 -2.68
C ALA A 30 39.30 -0.81 -4.16
N GLU A 31 40.36 -1.55 -4.40
CA GLU A 31 40.82 -1.84 -5.77
C GLU A 31 39.73 -2.60 -6.56
N GLY A 32 39.45 -2.14 -7.77
CA GLY A 32 38.45 -2.74 -8.67
C GLY A 32 37.02 -2.22 -8.48
N GLU A 33 36.76 -1.32 -7.53
CA GLU A 33 35.44 -0.69 -7.39
C GLU A 33 35.23 0.47 -8.38
N ASP A 34 34.00 0.66 -8.85
CA ASP A 34 33.63 1.68 -9.85
C ASP A 34 33.45 3.06 -9.21
N THR A 35 34.55 3.76 -9.01
CA THR A 35 34.60 5.11 -8.45
C THR A 35 33.87 6.15 -9.29
N ALA A 36 33.91 6.00 -10.63
CA ALA A 36 33.25 6.94 -11.55
C ALA A 36 31.73 6.82 -11.45
N ALA A 37 31.19 5.61 -11.43
CA ALA A 37 29.77 5.37 -11.27
C ALA A 37 29.25 5.78 -9.88
N PHE A 38 30.08 5.67 -8.84
CA PHE A 38 29.71 6.18 -7.52
C PHE A 38 29.66 7.73 -7.52
N ALA A 39 30.71 8.38 -8.03
CA ALA A 39 30.78 9.83 -8.08
C ALA A 39 29.64 10.43 -8.93
N ALA A 40 29.35 9.84 -10.09
CA ALA A 40 28.25 10.27 -10.95
C ALA A 40 26.87 10.14 -10.26
N GLY A 41 26.65 9.07 -9.46
CA GLY A 41 25.38 8.83 -8.78
C GLY A 41 25.19 9.61 -7.48
N THR A 42 26.26 10.06 -6.84
CA THR A 42 26.20 10.69 -5.50
C THR A 42 26.68 12.13 -5.47
N GLY A 43 27.39 12.58 -6.50
CA GLY A 43 28.07 13.89 -6.51
C GLY A 43 29.25 13.97 -5.53
N ARG A 44 29.72 12.85 -4.95
CA ARG A 44 30.79 12.82 -3.96
C ARG A 44 32.11 12.36 -4.56
N ILE A 45 33.20 12.95 -4.09
CA ILE A 45 34.55 12.57 -4.51
C ILE A 45 34.86 11.18 -3.95
N CYS A 46 35.37 10.30 -4.80
CA CYS A 46 35.81 8.98 -4.42
C CYS A 46 37.34 8.93 -4.47
N LYS A 47 37.98 8.64 -3.34
CA LYS A 47 39.43 8.55 -3.17
C LYS A 47 39.85 7.07 -3.14
N PRO A 48 41.07 6.72 -3.54
CA PRO A 48 41.60 5.37 -3.33
C PRO A 48 41.65 5.00 -1.85
N GLN A 49 41.51 3.73 -1.55
CA GLN A 49 41.66 3.18 -0.19
C GLN A 49 43.00 3.60 0.47
N ALA A 50 44.08 3.68 -0.31
CA ALA A 50 45.39 4.08 0.20
C ALA A 50 45.41 5.49 0.86
N ASP A 51 44.51 6.37 0.43
CA ASP A 51 44.42 7.73 0.95
C ASP A 51 43.64 7.81 2.28
N LEU A 52 43.05 6.69 2.73
CA LEU A 52 42.20 6.67 3.91
C LEU A 52 42.95 7.04 5.18
N ALA A 53 44.16 6.56 5.35
CA ALA A 53 45.01 6.88 6.50
C ALA A 53 45.34 8.40 6.57
N ALA A 54 45.62 9.02 5.43
CA ALA A 54 45.93 10.44 5.34
C ALA A 54 44.68 11.33 5.50
N GLY A 55 43.54 10.87 4.96
CA GLY A 55 42.27 11.61 5.03
C GLY A 55 41.48 11.42 6.32
N ARG A 56 41.97 10.63 7.28
CA ARG A 56 41.25 10.29 8.51
C ARG A 56 40.88 11.51 9.36
N SER A 57 41.71 12.54 9.37
CA SER A 57 41.46 13.78 10.13
C SER A 57 40.35 14.67 9.54
N GLU A 58 39.89 14.40 8.33
CA GLU A 58 38.83 15.13 7.64
C GLU A 58 37.42 14.63 8.01
N VAL A 59 37.30 13.45 8.62
CA VAL A 59 36.05 12.77 8.92
C VAL A 59 36.02 12.24 10.35
N ASP A 60 34.85 12.22 10.94
CA ASP A 60 34.64 11.72 12.31
C ASP A 60 34.49 10.19 12.32
N VAL A 61 33.70 9.63 11.40
CA VAL A 61 33.39 8.20 11.31
C VAL A 61 33.44 7.71 9.86
N ILE A 62 34.00 6.51 9.68
CA ILE A 62 34.01 5.78 8.41
C ILE A 62 32.89 4.76 8.41
N ILE A 63 32.07 4.69 7.36
CA ILE A 63 30.98 3.73 7.20
C ILE A 63 31.40 2.70 6.15
N VAL A 64 31.59 1.46 6.57
CA VAL A 64 31.92 0.35 5.67
C VAL A 64 30.64 -0.11 4.99
N CYS A 65 30.57 0.04 3.66
CA CYS A 65 29.44 -0.36 2.84
C CYS A 65 29.84 -1.44 1.84
N ASP A 66 29.38 -2.68 2.02
CA ASP A 66 29.62 -3.78 1.09
C ASP A 66 28.64 -4.92 1.30
N PHE A 67 28.53 -5.79 0.29
CA PHE A 67 27.80 -7.05 0.44
C PHE A 67 28.44 -7.90 1.56
N PRO A 68 27.62 -8.60 2.35
CA PRO A 68 28.14 -9.53 3.35
C PRO A 68 29.07 -10.57 2.70
N GLY A 69 30.25 -10.77 3.29
CA GLY A 69 31.21 -11.76 2.78
C GLY A 69 32.67 -11.34 2.90
N ALA A 70 33.50 -11.95 2.07
CA ALA A 70 34.98 -11.79 2.15
C ALA A 70 35.44 -10.35 1.91
N THR A 71 34.84 -9.65 0.95
CA THR A 71 35.17 -8.26 0.61
C THR A 71 34.92 -7.30 1.77
N LYS A 72 33.75 -7.40 2.41
CA LYS A 72 33.42 -6.60 3.59
C LYS A 72 34.39 -6.87 4.74
N LYS A 73 34.66 -8.17 5.01
CA LYS A 73 35.64 -8.57 6.03
C LYS A 73 37.03 -8.00 5.74
N ALA A 74 37.47 -8.01 4.49
CA ALA A 74 38.77 -7.45 4.10
C ALA A 74 38.84 -5.92 4.33
N LYS A 75 37.77 -5.19 4.05
CA LYS A 75 37.67 -3.75 4.36
C LYS A 75 37.77 -3.49 5.85
N ILE A 76 37.04 -4.25 6.66
CA ILE A 76 37.11 -4.14 8.13
C ILE A 76 38.52 -4.42 8.64
N ALA A 77 39.12 -5.54 8.21
CA ALA A 77 40.49 -5.89 8.58
C ALA A 77 41.52 -4.81 8.17
N TYR A 78 41.30 -4.15 7.03
CA TYR A 78 42.14 -3.04 6.63
C TYR A 78 42.05 -1.85 7.61
N LEU A 79 40.83 -1.46 8.04
CA LEU A 79 40.64 -0.38 9.04
C LEU A 79 41.27 -0.75 10.38
N GLU A 80 41.11 -1.98 10.83
CA GLU A 80 41.73 -2.48 12.05
C GLU A 80 43.26 -2.46 11.97
N SER A 81 43.84 -2.79 10.80
CA SER A 81 45.29 -2.71 10.57
C SER A 81 45.83 -1.26 10.66
N LEU A 82 44.99 -0.28 10.44
CA LEU A 82 45.28 1.15 10.65
C LEU A 82 45.09 1.60 12.11
N GLY A 83 44.75 0.67 13.03
CA GLY A 83 44.50 0.97 14.45
C GLY A 83 43.13 1.59 14.72
N LEU A 84 42.17 1.50 13.78
CA LEU A 84 40.83 2.05 13.95
C LEU A 84 39.92 1.07 14.67
N THR A 85 39.04 1.58 15.52
CA THR A 85 38.18 0.79 16.43
C THR A 85 36.72 0.87 15.98
N TYR A 86 36.05 -0.29 15.90
CA TYR A 86 34.62 -0.39 15.63
C TYR A 86 33.79 0.34 16.71
N GLY A 87 32.72 0.99 16.28
CA GLY A 87 31.82 1.78 17.13
C GLY A 87 32.37 3.16 17.53
N LYS A 88 33.66 3.43 17.30
CA LYS A 88 34.31 4.71 17.58
C LYS A 88 34.78 5.40 16.30
N ASP A 89 35.66 4.74 15.57
CA ASP A 89 36.31 5.29 14.38
C ASP A 89 35.63 4.84 13.08
N TYR A 90 35.01 3.67 13.11
CA TYR A 90 34.21 3.16 12.00
C TYR A 90 32.98 2.38 12.47
N GLN A 91 31.99 2.32 11.60
CA GLN A 91 30.74 1.57 11.74
C GLN A 91 30.47 0.80 10.43
N VAL A 92 29.52 -0.09 10.45
CA VAL A 92 29.00 -0.76 9.24
C VAL A 92 27.64 -0.15 8.88
N GLU A 93 27.22 -0.31 7.62
CA GLU A 93 25.95 0.25 7.17
C GLU A 93 24.75 -0.21 8.00
N GLU A 94 24.77 -1.46 8.49
CA GLU A 94 23.70 -2.01 9.32
C GLU A 94 23.51 -1.29 10.66
N ASP A 95 24.54 -0.63 11.17
CA ASP A 95 24.47 0.10 12.45
C ASP A 95 23.58 1.37 12.38
N PHE A 96 23.29 1.84 11.16
CA PHE A 96 22.47 3.02 10.90
C PHE A 96 20.99 2.72 10.74
N PHE A 97 20.63 1.47 10.72
CA PHE A 97 19.23 1.09 10.63
C PHE A 97 18.60 1.06 12.02
N ASP A 98 17.83 2.10 12.32
CA ASP A 98 16.94 2.09 13.48
C ASP A 98 15.75 1.18 13.17
N VAL A 99 16.04 -0.09 13.10
CA VAL A 99 15.07 -1.14 12.79
C VAL A 99 14.57 -1.76 14.08
N PHE A 100 13.33 -2.25 14.02
CA PHE A 100 12.79 -3.16 15.00
C PHE A 100 13.77 -4.34 15.16
N ASP A 101 14.51 -4.34 16.25
CA ASP A 101 15.62 -5.28 16.47
C ASP A 101 15.08 -6.61 16.99
N GLU A 102 14.72 -7.47 16.07
CA GLU A 102 14.19 -8.81 16.33
C GLU A 102 15.16 -9.70 17.13
N GLU A 103 16.47 -9.50 16.94
CA GLU A 103 17.49 -10.26 17.65
C GLU A 103 17.57 -9.83 19.12
N LYS A 104 17.54 -8.52 19.40
CA LYS A 104 17.48 -8.00 20.79
C LYS A 104 16.22 -8.48 21.50
N LEU A 105 15.08 -8.52 20.80
CA LEU A 105 13.83 -9.00 21.36
C LEU A 105 13.78 -10.53 21.50
N ASN A 106 14.70 -11.23 20.82
CA ASN A 106 14.81 -12.68 20.84
C ASN A 106 13.49 -13.39 20.43
N LEU A 107 12.78 -12.80 19.46
CA LEU A 107 11.45 -13.23 19.04
C LEU A 107 11.43 -14.68 18.54
N ALA A 108 12.51 -15.14 17.94
CA ALA A 108 12.64 -16.54 17.49
C ALA A 108 12.48 -17.58 18.62
N LYS A 109 12.65 -17.15 19.88
CA LYS A 109 12.50 -18.02 21.06
C LYS A 109 11.25 -17.74 21.87
N LYS A 110 10.44 -16.76 21.48
CA LYS A 110 9.17 -16.40 22.15
C LYS A 110 7.99 -17.07 21.49
N GLN A 111 6.93 -17.25 22.26
CA GLN A 111 5.62 -17.64 21.75
C GLN A 111 4.88 -16.37 21.32
N ILE A 112 4.53 -16.29 20.05
CA ILE A 112 3.87 -15.09 19.51
C ILE A 112 2.36 -15.28 19.60
N PHE A 113 1.70 -14.37 20.30
CA PHE A 113 0.26 -14.25 20.37
C PHE A 113 -0.20 -13.06 19.54
N ILE A 114 -1.09 -13.27 18.57
CA ILE A 114 -1.59 -12.22 17.69
C ILE A 114 -2.93 -11.72 18.23
N TRP A 115 -2.96 -10.50 18.76
CA TRP A 115 -4.18 -9.92 19.30
C TRP A 115 -4.93 -9.15 18.22
N GLY A 116 -5.94 -9.80 17.65
CA GLY A 116 -6.83 -9.31 16.60
C GLY A 116 -6.99 -10.28 15.44
N CYS A 117 -8.23 -10.73 15.22
CA CYS A 117 -8.63 -11.67 14.17
C CYS A 117 -9.18 -10.96 12.92
N GLY A 118 -8.73 -9.73 12.66
CA GLY A 118 -9.10 -8.95 11.50
C GLY A 118 -8.04 -9.01 10.39
N ARG A 119 -8.23 -8.17 9.35
CA ARG A 119 -7.36 -8.12 8.17
C ARG A 119 -5.88 -7.96 8.51
N LYS A 120 -5.49 -7.08 9.45
CA LYS A 120 -4.07 -6.91 9.84
C LYS A 120 -3.50 -8.17 10.50
N GLY A 121 -4.31 -8.93 11.25
CA GLY A 121 -3.91 -10.22 11.81
C GLY A 121 -3.62 -11.26 10.72
N GLU A 122 -4.49 -11.34 9.71
CA GLU A 122 -4.30 -12.19 8.55
C GLU A 122 -3.06 -11.78 7.73
N MET A 123 -2.89 -10.48 7.50
CA MET A 123 -1.72 -9.93 6.80
C MET A 123 -0.41 -10.27 7.54
N PHE A 124 -0.37 -10.11 8.86
CA PHE A 124 0.78 -10.49 9.68
C PHE A 124 1.07 -11.99 9.57
N TYR A 125 0.04 -12.83 9.63
CA TYR A 125 0.18 -14.27 9.49
C TYR A 125 0.83 -14.65 8.15
N HIS A 126 0.33 -14.11 7.04
CA HIS A 126 0.88 -14.39 5.72
C HIS A 126 2.28 -13.78 5.53
N TRP A 127 2.55 -12.61 6.08
CA TRP A 127 3.88 -12.02 6.10
C TRP A 127 4.86 -12.94 6.86
N ASN A 128 4.48 -13.40 8.06
CA ASN A 128 5.31 -14.30 8.86
C ASN A 128 5.59 -15.62 8.14
N ALA A 129 4.58 -16.19 7.49
CA ALA A 129 4.73 -17.47 6.77
C ALA A 129 5.71 -17.38 5.57
N ARG A 130 5.96 -16.18 5.03
CA ARG A 130 6.88 -15.94 3.91
C ARG A 130 8.31 -15.64 4.36
N ARG A 131 8.56 -15.52 5.67
CA ARG A 131 9.89 -15.26 6.21
C ARG A 131 10.79 -16.51 6.06
N GLU A 132 12.07 -16.29 5.91
CA GLU A 132 13.08 -17.37 5.94
C GLU A 132 13.06 -18.11 7.30
N HIS A 133 12.82 -17.33 8.39
CA HIS A 133 12.70 -17.83 9.75
C HIS A 133 11.39 -17.34 10.37
N PRO A 134 10.27 -18.07 10.13
CA PRO A 134 8.97 -17.67 10.69
C PRO A 134 8.97 -17.73 12.22
N TYR A 135 8.30 -16.77 12.84
CA TYR A 135 8.01 -16.82 14.28
C TYR A 135 7.03 -17.95 14.59
N LEU A 136 7.14 -18.51 15.78
CA LEU A 136 6.20 -19.51 16.29
C LEU A 136 4.92 -18.79 16.76
N ILE A 137 3.88 -18.80 15.95
CA ILE A 137 2.56 -18.30 16.34
C ILE A 137 1.89 -19.35 17.22
N ALA A 138 1.63 -18.99 18.49
CA ALA A 138 0.99 -19.86 19.46
C ALA A 138 -0.53 -19.86 19.30
N ALA A 139 -1.14 -18.66 19.27
CA ALA A 139 -2.58 -18.49 19.07
C ALA A 139 -2.92 -17.09 18.55
N PHE A 140 -4.14 -16.96 18.04
CA PHE A 140 -4.79 -15.67 17.87
C PHE A 140 -5.64 -15.34 19.09
N LEU A 141 -5.70 -14.05 19.43
CA LEU A 141 -6.48 -13.58 20.59
C LEU A 141 -7.59 -12.64 20.12
N ASP A 142 -8.79 -12.85 20.67
CA ASP A 142 -9.95 -11.98 20.47
C ASP A 142 -10.76 -11.89 21.75
N MET A 143 -11.44 -10.76 21.98
CA MET A 143 -12.31 -10.59 23.16
C MET A 143 -13.56 -11.47 23.11
N HIS A 144 -13.89 -11.98 21.92
CA HIS A 144 -15.03 -12.85 21.66
C HIS A 144 -14.62 -14.07 20.84
N PRO A 145 -13.74 -14.95 21.36
CA PRO A 145 -13.21 -16.09 20.62
C PRO A 145 -14.29 -17.05 20.14
N GLU A 146 -15.42 -17.13 20.87
CA GLU A 146 -16.59 -17.93 20.50
C GLU A 146 -17.22 -17.50 19.17
N ASN A 147 -17.06 -16.24 18.78
CA ASN A 147 -17.57 -15.72 17.50
C ASN A 147 -16.63 -15.98 16.32
N VAL A 148 -15.37 -16.31 16.59
CA VAL A 148 -14.34 -16.50 15.56
C VAL A 148 -13.97 -17.97 15.38
N GLY A 149 -13.84 -18.72 16.50
CA GLY A 149 -13.47 -20.15 16.52
C GLY A 149 -12.04 -20.40 16.11
N GLN A 150 -11.77 -20.53 14.79
CA GLN A 150 -10.41 -20.64 14.23
C GLN A 150 -10.12 -19.50 13.26
N PHE A 151 -8.88 -19.03 13.27
CA PHE A 151 -8.39 -18.00 12.35
C PHE A 151 -7.01 -18.39 11.80
N CYS A 152 -6.84 -18.35 10.48
CA CYS A 152 -5.62 -18.78 9.79
C CYS A 152 -5.12 -20.19 10.20
N GLY A 153 -6.04 -21.10 10.54
CA GLY A 153 -5.71 -22.47 10.97
C GLY A 153 -5.23 -22.60 12.41
N HIS A 154 -5.28 -21.53 13.21
CA HIS A 154 -5.01 -21.51 14.64
C HIS A 154 -6.30 -21.35 15.44
N ASP A 155 -6.32 -21.89 16.65
CA ASP A 155 -7.40 -21.63 17.59
C ASP A 155 -7.35 -20.16 18.03
N VAL A 156 -8.55 -19.59 18.25
CA VAL A 156 -8.70 -18.24 18.80
C VAL A 156 -9.04 -18.35 20.27
N GLU A 157 -8.31 -17.63 21.10
CA GLU A 157 -8.40 -17.71 22.54
C GLU A 157 -8.74 -16.35 23.16
N HIS A 158 -9.24 -16.35 24.41
CA HIS A 158 -9.46 -15.11 25.11
C HIS A 158 -8.14 -14.52 25.62
N PRO A 159 -7.88 -13.21 25.48
CA PRO A 159 -6.59 -12.61 25.87
C PRO A 159 -6.23 -12.85 27.34
N GLU A 160 -7.20 -12.83 28.27
CA GLU A 160 -6.96 -13.02 29.70
C GLU A 160 -6.32 -14.38 30.01
N ASP A 161 -6.55 -15.40 29.17
CA ASP A 161 -5.99 -16.74 29.37
C ASP A 161 -4.48 -16.77 29.10
N ARG A 162 -3.92 -15.74 28.46
CA ARG A 162 -2.53 -15.69 27.98
C ARG A 162 -1.69 -14.52 28.51
N LEU A 163 -2.32 -13.54 29.18
CA LEU A 163 -1.58 -12.35 29.67
C LEU A 163 -0.48 -12.69 30.67
N GLU A 164 -0.63 -13.75 31.46
CA GLU A 164 0.36 -14.19 32.44
C GLU A 164 1.32 -15.25 31.89
N GLU A 165 1.25 -15.58 30.60
CA GLU A 165 2.10 -16.62 29.98
C GLU A 165 3.56 -16.17 30.01
N ASP A 166 4.43 -17.06 30.53
CA ASP A 166 5.87 -16.88 30.48
C ASP A 166 6.39 -16.98 29.04
N ASN A 167 7.32 -16.11 28.68
CA ASN A 167 7.92 -16.10 27.35
C ASN A 167 6.95 -15.72 26.20
N ALA A 168 5.81 -15.11 26.53
CA ALA A 168 4.87 -14.57 25.54
C ALA A 168 5.38 -13.26 24.94
N PHE A 169 5.07 -13.05 23.65
CA PHE A 169 5.17 -11.77 22.99
C PHE A 169 3.89 -11.48 22.23
N PHE A 170 3.28 -10.33 22.48
CA PHE A 170 2.00 -9.98 21.89
C PHE A 170 2.19 -9.05 20.70
N VAL A 171 1.60 -9.42 19.56
CA VAL A 171 1.53 -8.58 18.37
C VAL A 171 0.11 -8.05 18.24
N VAL A 172 -0.09 -6.77 18.52
CA VAL A 172 -1.40 -6.12 18.48
C VAL A 172 -1.71 -5.66 17.07
N THR A 173 -2.68 -6.31 16.43
CA THR A 173 -3.06 -6.05 15.03
C THR A 173 -4.38 -5.28 14.88
N VAL A 174 -4.99 -4.89 16.00
CA VAL A 174 -6.21 -4.09 16.03
C VAL A 174 -5.90 -2.62 15.78
N LYS A 175 -6.59 -1.98 14.85
CA LYS A 175 -6.33 -0.57 14.47
C LYS A 175 -6.62 0.42 15.60
N LYS A 176 -7.73 0.23 16.33
CA LYS A 176 -8.07 1.02 17.53
C LYS A 176 -7.66 0.22 18.76
N ASN A 177 -6.42 0.33 19.16
CA ASN A 177 -5.75 -0.55 20.11
C ASN A 177 -5.48 0.07 21.49
N ALA A 178 -5.92 1.31 21.75
CA ALA A 178 -5.60 2.01 22.99
C ALA A 178 -6.00 1.20 24.25
N ASP A 179 -7.18 0.60 24.26
CA ASP A 179 -7.66 -0.20 25.38
C ASP A 179 -6.83 -1.49 25.55
N ILE A 180 -6.41 -2.09 24.44
CA ILE A 180 -5.56 -3.30 24.44
C ILE A 180 -4.18 -2.97 25.02
N LEU A 181 -3.57 -1.87 24.57
CA LEU A 181 -2.27 -1.43 25.08
C LEU A 181 -2.34 -1.11 26.58
N GLN A 182 -3.40 -0.43 27.00
CA GLN A 182 -3.64 -0.17 28.43
C GLN A 182 -3.79 -1.46 29.24
N THR A 183 -4.47 -2.47 28.69
CA THR A 183 -4.61 -3.80 29.33
C THR A 183 -3.25 -4.48 29.48
N LEU A 184 -2.42 -4.50 28.41
CA LEU A 184 -1.08 -5.06 28.47
C LEU A 184 -0.21 -4.36 29.52
N GLU A 185 -0.21 -3.03 29.55
CA GLU A 185 0.52 -2.23 30.53
C GLU A 185 0.05 -2.47 31.97
N ALA A 186 -1.26 -2.61 32.20
CA ALA A 186 -1.83 -2.95 33.50
C ALA A 186 -1.37 -4.31 34.03
N HIS A 187 -1.05 -5.26 33.13
CA HIS A 187 -0.44 -6.56 33.47
C HIS A 187 1.10 -6.53 33.45
N GLY A 188 1.70 -5.34 33.53
CA GLY A 188 3.16 -5.16 33.62
C GLY A 188 3.93 -5.46 32.34
N LYS A 189 3.23 -5.63 31.20
CA LYS A 189 3.88 -5.83 29.90
C LYS A 189 4.44 -4.51 29.40
N GLN A 190 5.63 -4.52 28.79
CA GLN A 190 6.33 -3.33 28.31
C GLN A 190 6.43 -3.36 26.78
N HIS A 191 6.16 -2.19 26.18
CA HIS A 191 6.32 -1.98 24.74
C HIS A 191 7.76 -2.31 24.30
N PHE A 192 7.92 -2.96 23.17
CA PHE A 192 9.18 -3.49 22.62
C PHE A 192 9.94 -4.52 23.49
N ARG A 193 9.41 -4.91 24.63
CA ARG A 193 9.93 -6.03 25.41
C ARG A 193 9.00 -7.24 25.39
N ASP A 194 7.73 -6.98 25.61
CA ASP A 194 6.70 -8.02 25.78
C ASP A 194 5.59 -7.90 24.72
N TYR A 195 5.46 -6.74 24.07
CA TYR A 195 4.52 -6.53 22.97
C TYR A 195 4.99 -5.46 21.98
N CYS A 196 4.41 -5.50 20.79
CA CYS A 196 4.46 -4.42 19.81
C CYS A 196 3.12 -4.34 19.06
N THR A 197 2.92 -3.25 18.34
CA THR A 197 1.82 -3.16 17.38
C THR A 197 2.24 -3.73 16.03
N TYR A 198 1.25 -4.06 15.20
CA TYR A 198 1.50 -4.41 13.79
C TYR A 198 2.29 -3.31 13.06
N ASP A 199 1.95 -2.06 13.33
CA ASP A 199 2.60 -0.91 12.69
C ASP A 199 4.07 -0.77 13.14
N ASP A 200 4.40 -1.08 14.39
CA ASP A 200 5.79 -1.13 14.87
C ASP A 200 6.61 -2.19 14.12
N LEU A 201 6.03 -3.39 13.95
CA LEU A 201 6.68 -4.51 13.24
C LEU A 201 6.87 -4.22 11.76
N MET A 202 5.89 -3.56 11.13
CA MET A 202 5.90 -3.28 9.70
C MET A 202 6.67 -2.01 9.36
N SER A 203 7.04 -1.19 10.37
CA SER A 203 7.79 0.04 10.10
C SER A 203 9.11 -0.23 9.39
N LEU A 204 9.93 -1.19 9.85
CA LEU A 204 11.14 -1.64 9.11
C LEU A 204 11.68 -2.97 9.67
N PRO A 205 11.20 -4.12 9.25
CA PRO A 205 11.85 -5.38 9.60
C PRO A 205 13.27 -5.43 9.04
N SER A 206 14.25 -5.69 9.87
CA SER A 206 15.66 -5.76 9.47
C SER A 206 15.91 -6.73 8.31
N GLU A 207 15.18 -7.84 8.28
CA GLU A 207 15.21 -8.81 7.18
C GLU A 207 14.78 -8.20 5.84
N MET A 208 13.66 -7.45 5.81
CA MET A 208 13.20 -6.83 4.56
C MET A 208 14.19 -5.79 4.04
N LEU A 209 14.81 -5.04 4.95
CA LEU A 209 15.83 -4.08 4.60
C LEU A 209 17.08 -4.77 4.03
N ARG A 210 17.55 -5.84 4.70
CA ARG A 210 18.68 -6.65 4.20
C ARG A 210 18.38 -7.26 2.83
N ARG A 211 17.18 -7.79 2.63
CA ARG A 211 16.75 -8.30 1.31
C ARG A 211 16.74 -7.20 0.27
N THR A 212 16.25 -6.02 0.60
CA THR A 212 16.25 -4.86 -0.31
C THR A 212 17.66 -4.49 -0.75
N MET A 213 18.62 -4.46 0.17
CA MET A 213 19.99 -4.07 -0.12
C MET A 213 20.84 -5.20 -0.73
N PHE A 214 20.66 -6.44 -0.27
CA PHE A 214 21.61 -7.53 -0.54
C PHE A 214 21.01 -8.63 -1.42
N GLU A 215 19.71 -8.69 -1.66
CA GLU A 215 19.11 -9.73 -2.50
C GLU A 215 19.61 -9.59 -3.95
N ARG A 216 19.95 -10.72 -4.56
CA ARG A 216 20.46 -10.78 -5.93
C ARG A 216 19.41 -11.24 -6.93
N GLN A 217 18.33 -11.84 -6.46
CA GLN A 217 17.20 -12.23 -7.28
C GLN A 217 16.22 -11.07 -7.41
N VAL A 218 15.91 -10.70 -8.63
CA VAL A 218 15.10 -9.53 -8.94
C VAL A 218 13.97 -9.86 -9.91
N TYR A 219 12.92 -9.04 -9.91
CA TYR A 219 11.87 -9.14 -10.93
C TYR A 219 12.28 -8.37 -12.18
N ASP A 220 12.00 -8.94 -13.36
CA ASP A 220 12.21 -8.26 -14.63
C ASP A 220 11.01 -7.36 -14.98
N LEU A 221 10.80 -6.37 -14.13
CA LEU A 221 9.83 -5.31 -14.36
C LEU A 221 10.23 -4.06 -13.55
N PHE A 222 9.73 -2.90 -13.94
CA PHE A 222 9.87 -1.67 -13.18
C PHE A 222 8.49 -1.05 -12.94
N CYS A 223 8.13 -0.87 -11.66
CA CYS A 223 6.90 -0.23 -11.23
C CYS A 223 7.23 1.08 -10.52
N GLU A 224 6.73 2.21 -11.05
CA GLU A 224 6.98 3.54 -10.47
C GLU A 224 6.01 3.91 -9.34
N SER A 225 5.09 3.02 -8.94
CA SER A 225 4.06 3.39 -7.95
C SER A 225 4.64 3.94 -6.67
N MET A 226 5.67 3.31 -6.11
CA MET A 226 6.31 3.79 -4.87
C MET A 226 6.97 5.16 -5.01
N LEU A 227 7.30 5.57 -6.24
CA LEU A 227 7.97 6.85 -6.53
C LEU A 227 6.99 7.98 -6.81
N ASN A 228 5.78 7.65 -7.27
CA ASN A 228 4.87 8.61 -7.89
C ASN A 228 3.43 8.56 -7.36
N HIS A 229 3.11 7.62 -6.48
CA HIS A 229 1.76 7.43 -5.97
C HIS A 229 1.73 7.51 -4.45
N ALA A 230 0.73 8.21 -3.92
CA ALA A 230 0.39 8.16 -2.50
C ALA A 230 -1.10 7.86 -2.31
N GLU A 231 -1.41 7.01 -1.33
CA GLU A 231 -2.77 6.80 -0.83
C GLU A 231 -2.84 7.30 0.61
N VAL A 232 -3.85 8.12 0.92
CA VAL A 232 -4.10 8.65 2.27
C VAL A 232 -5.41 8.08 2.78
N GLY A 233 -5.31 7.20 3.79
CA GLY A 233 -6.45 6.53 4.40
C GLY A 233 -6.43 6.63 5.92
N ASP A 234 -7.38 7.34 6.52
CA ASP A 234 -7.50 7.51 7.98
C ASP A 234 -6.20 8.01 8.65
N GLY A 235 -5.48 8.88 7.95
CA GLY A 235 -4.21 9.46 8.37
C GLY A 235 -2.97 8.68 7.94
N ASP A 236 -3.07 7.39 7.64
CA ASP A 236 -1.96 6.60 7.13
C ASP A 236 -1.62 7.03 5.71
N VAL A 237 -0.33 7.19 5.42
CA VAL A 237 0.20 7.49 4.08
C VAL A 237 0.92 6.26 3.54
N ILE A 238 0.51 5.82 2.36
CA ILE A 238 1.04 4.61 1.70
C ILE A 238 1.49 5.00 0.30
N CYS A 239 2.64 4.53 -0.15
CA CYS A 239 3.19 4.90 -1.48
C CYS A 239 2.77 3.97 -2.63
N CYS A 240 1.69 3.22 -2.45
CA CYS A 240 1.06 2.36 -3.46
C CYS A 240 -0.39 2.12 -3.06
N CYS A 241 -1.12 1.26 -3.77
CA CYS A 241 -2.42 0.78 -3.31
C CYS A 241 -2.28 -0.05 -2.04
N SER A 242 -3.05 0.27 -1.01
CA SER A 242 -3.08 -0.41 0.29
C SER A 242 -3.43 -1.91 0.22
N THR A 243 -3.92 -2.38 -0.94
CA THR A 243 -4.15 -3.81 -1.19
C THR A 243 -2.87 -4.56 -1.50
N PHE A 244 -1.82 -3.89 -2.00
CA PHE A 244 -0.61 -4.53 -2.53
C PHE A 244 0.65 -4.21 -1.73
N ILE A 245 0.56 -3.34 -0.74
CA ILE A 245 1.64 -3.02 0.18
C ILE A 245 1.07 -2.87 1.59
N GLU A 246 1.74 -3.47 2.56
CA GLU A 246 1.32 -3.44 3.97
C GLU A 246 1.92 -2.25 4.74
N ASN A 247 3.06 -1.75 4.27
CA ASN A 247 3.81 -0.73 4.97
C ASN A 247 3.25 0.67 4.70
N THR A 248 3.00 1.42 5.75
CA THR A 248 2.82 2.87 5.67
C THR A 248 4.17 3.55 5.60
N ILE A 249 4.24 4.71 4.96
CA ILE A 249 5.45 5.55 4.95
C ILE A 249 5.41 6.60 6.06
N GLY A 250 4.33 6.67 6.79
CA GLY A 250 4.10 7.54 7.94
C GLY A 250 2.62 7.77 8.15
N ARG A 251 2.31 8.57 9.17
CA ARG A 251 0.96 8.94 9.57
C ARG A 251 0.83 10.44 9.74
N ILE A 252 -0.22 11.03 9.17
CA ILE A 252 -0.60 12.42 9.39
C ILE A 252 -1.24 12.50 10.78
N ASP A 253 -0.64 13.27 11.67
CA ASP A 253 -1.09 13.49 13.05
C ASP A 253 -0.86 14.94 13.49
N ALA A 254 -0.80 15.20 14.80
CA ALA A 254 -0.57 16.54 15.34
C ALA A 254 0.88 17.03 15.15
N THR A 255 1.82 16.14 14.85
CA THR A 255 3.27 16.41 14.78
C THR A 255 3.87 16.16 13.39
N HIS A 256 3.19 15.39 12.56
CA HIS A 256 3.65 15.01 11.22
C HIS A 256 2.60 15.36 10.17
N ASP A 257 3.01 16.08 9.15
CA ASP A 257 2.19 16.35 7.96
C ASP A 257 2.48 15.35 6.83
N PHE A 258 1.83 15.53 5.68
CA PHE A 258 2.04 14.65 4.52
C PHE A 258 3.49 14.68 4.03
N LYS A 259 4.12 15.85 4.05
CA LYS A 259 5.49 16.03 3.58
C LYS A 259 6.48 15.27 4.44
N ASP A 260 6.30 15.24 5.76
CA ASP A 260 7.14 14.46 6.67
C ASP A 260 7.06 12.97 6.33
N CYS A 261 5.86 12.45 6.06
CA CYS A 261 5.65 11.07 5.62
C CYS A 261 6.32 10.80 4.25
N TRP A 262 6.06 11.69 3.28
CA TRP A 262 6.55 11.52 1.90
C TRP A 262 8.08 11.61 1.79
N GLN A 263 8.73 12.37 2.66
CA GLN A 263 10.19 12.50 2.73
C GLN A 263 10.84 11.61 3.80
N SER A 264 10.08 10.69 4.40
CA SER A 264 10.57 9.82 5.46
C SER A 264 11.68 8.86 4.97
N PRO A 265 12.58 8.42 5.86
CA PRO A 265 13.54 7.36 5.56
C PRO A 265 12.86 6.08 5.07
N LEU A 266 11.71 5.73 5.65
CA LEU A 266 10.96 4.54 5.26
C LEU A 266 10.50 4.62 3.79
N HIS A 267 9.99 5.78 3.34
CA HIS A 267 9.63 5.95 1.93
C HIS A 267 10.84 5.75 1.00
N ARG A 268 12.00 6.31 1.36
CA ARG A 268 13.24 6.11 0.58
C ARG A 268 13.63 4.64 0.47
N ILE A 269 13.44 3.86 1.52
CA ILE A 269 13.71 2.42 1.53
C ILE A 269 12.75 1.65 0.62
N LEU A 270 11.46 2.00 0.64
CA LEU A 270 10.48 1.39 -0.26
C LEU A 270 10.79 1.73 -1.73
N CYS A 271 11.18 2.97 -2.00
CA CYS A 271 11.66 3.38 -3.33
C CYS A 271 12.91 2.60 -3.74
N LEU A 272 13.84 2.38 -2.81
CA LEU A 272 15.04 1.57 -3.06
C LEU A 272 14.71 0.13 -3.45
N ALA A 273 13.72 -0.50 -2.81
CA ALA A 273 13.26 -1.84 -3.18
C ALA A 273 12.75 -1.90 -4.63
N THR A 274 12.14 -0.81 -5.11
CA THR A 274 11.71 -0.67 -6.51
C THR A 274 12.92 -0.48 -7.45
N VAL A 275 13.85 0.40 -7.10
CA VAL A 275 15.07 0.65 -7.89
C VAL A 275 15.90 -0.62 -8.04
N ASN A 276 16.07 -1.36 -6.95
CA ASN A 276 16.78 -2.63 -6.92
C ASN A 276 15.94 -3.79 -7.49
N ARG A 277 14.68 -3.56 -7.85
CA ARG A 277 13.73 -4.56 -8.39
C ARG A 277 13.49 -5.76 -7.47
N THR A 278 13.80 -5.63 -6.20
CA THR A 278 13.57 -6.69 -5.21
C THR A 278 12.11 -6.76 -4.79
N TYR A 279 11.41 -5.61 -4.81
CA TYR A 279 10.00 -5.46 -4.42
C TYR A 279 9.68 -6.16 -3.09
N THR A 280 10.62 -6.06 -2.16
CA THR A 280 10.60 -6.77 -0.88
C THR A 280 9.35 -6.49 -0.06
N PHE A 281 8.82 -5.26 -0.19
CA PHE A 281 7.64 -4.81 0.55
C PHE A 281 6.32 -5.03 -0.20
N CYS A 282 6.36 -5.53 -1.44
CA CYS A 282 5.17 -5.77 -2.23
C CYS A 282 4.57 -7.15 -1.96
N LEU A 283 3.23 -7.22 -1.90
CA LEU A 283 2.46 -8.46 -1.93
C LEU A 283 2.45 -9.01 -3.36
N THR A 284 3.55 -9.63 -3.77
CA THR A 284 3.78 -10.06 -5.15
C THR A 284 2.87 -11.20 -5.61
N ASP A 285 2.29 -11.93 -4.68
CA ASP A 285 1.27 -12.96 -4.89
C ASP A 285 -0.16 -12.39 -5.04
N MET A 286 -0.37 -11.15 -4.68
CA MET A 286 -1.67 -10.46 -4.80
C MET A 286 -1.68 -9.38 -5.88
N CYS A 287 -0.54 -8.72 -6.13
CA CYS A 287 -0.46 -7.63 -7.08
C CYS A 287 -0.53 -8.16 -8.53
N PRO A 288 -1.47 -7.67 -9.37
CA PRO A 288 -1.63 -8.13 -10.75
C PRO A 288 -0.38 -7.99 -11.62
N LEU A 289 0.54 -7.09 -11.25
CA LEU A 289 1.80 -6.91 -11.97
C LEU A 289 2.80 -8.04 -11.72
N PHE A 290 2.67 -8.76 -10.62
CA PHE A 290 3.63 -9.79 -10.20
C PHE A 290 3.09 -11.20 -10.31
N ILE A 291 1.77 -11.39 -10.33
CA ILE A 291 1.16 -12.72 -10.41
C ILE A 291 1.72 -13.48 -11.62
N GLY A 292 2.24 -14.69 -11.37
CA GLY A 292 2.84 -15.53 -12.40
C GLY A 292 4.27 -15.14 -12.82
N ARG A 293 4.86 -14.09 -12.23
CA ARG A 293 6.26 -13.72 -12.51
C ARG A 293 7.21 -14.43 -11.55
N THR A 294 8.37 -14.81 -12.07
CA THR A 294 9.47 -15.38 -11.30
C THR A 294 10.62 -14.40 -11.16
N LYS A 295 11.35 -14.48 -10.06
CA LYS A 295 12.62 -13.79 -9.91
C LYS A 295 13.70 -14.47 -10.74
N SER A 296 14.62 -13.70 -11.31
CA SER A 296 15.80 -14.17 -12.00
C SER A 296 17.05 -13.46 -11.47
N GLU A 297 18.21 -14.09 -11.60
CA GLU A 297 19.48 -13.45 -11.31
C GLU A 297 19.85 -12.49 -12.46
N VAL A 298 19.34 -11.29 -12.42
CA VAL A 298 19.69 -10.23 -13.37
C VAL A 298 20.67 -9.28 -12.71
N TYR A 299 21.92 -9.34 -13.14
CA TYR A 299 22.96 -8.40 -12.71
C TYR A 299 23.07 -7.24 -13.69
N GLY A 300 23.31 -6.07 -13.16
CA GLY A 300 23.91 -4.99 -13.93
C GLY A 300 22.99 -3.98 -14.58
N LEU A 301 21.70 -3.93 -14.28
CA LEU A 301 20.87 -2.80 -14.69
C LEU A 301 20.91 -1.70 -13.60
N ALA A 302 22.02 -0.97 -13.57
CA ALA A 302 22.12 0.24 -12.77
C ALA A 302 21.17 1.27 -13.35
N ARG A 303 19.99 1.43 -12.76
CA ARG A 303 19.17 2.62 -12.99
C ARG A 303 19.66 3.73 -12.05
N PRO A 304 19.68 4.97 -12.50
CA PRO A 304 19.95 6.09 -11.59
C PRO A 304 18.88 6.08 -10.49
N TYR A 305 19.28 6.39 -9.27
CA TYR A 305 18.32 6.60 -8.19
C TYR A 305 17.42 7.77 -8.55
N PRO A 306 16.09 7.56 -8.60
CA PRO A 306 15.20 8.67 -8.88
C PRO A 306 15.23 9.64 -7.69
N GLU A 307 15.23 10.90 -7.98
CA GLU A 307 14.86 11.89 -6.96
C GLU A 307 13.38 11.69 -6.63
N ILE A 308 13.08 11.56 -5.35
CA ILE A 308 11.71 11.61 -4.88
C ILE A 308 11.25 13.05 -5.04
N GLU A 309 10.30 13.29 -5.93
CA GLU A 309 9.71 14.61 -6.13
C GLU A 309 9.10 15.11 -4.81
N SER A 310 8.97 16.43 -4.67
CA SER A 310 8.44 17.06 -3.44
C SER A 310 6.99 16.62 -3.12
N SER A 311 6.25 16.15 -4.12
CA SER A 311 4.91 15.58 -3.99
C SER A 311 4.68 14.48 -5.03
N PRO A 312 3.76 13.52 -4.76
CA PRO A 312 3.44 12.45 -5.70
C PRO A 312 2.67 12.97 -6.92
N ARG A 313 2.83 12.32 -8.06
CA ARG A 313 2.06 12.62 -9.28
C ARG A 313 0.65 12.06 -9.24
N THR A 314 0.43 11.01 -8.46
CA THR A 314 -0.88 10.42 -8.24
C THR A 314 -1.19 10.39 -6.75
N VAL A 315 -2.33 10.94 -6.37
CA VAL A 315 -2.83 10.93 -4.98
C VAL A 315 -4.18 10.23 -4.95
N ALA A 316 -4.31 9.21 -4.11
CA ALA A 316 -5.58 8.58 -3.78
C ALA A 316 -5.97 8.94 -2.34
N VAL A 317 -7.24 9.27 -2.11
CA VAL A 317 -7.74 9.61 -0.78
C VAL A 317 -8.92 8.75 -0.39
N GLY A 318 -8.89 8.25 0.87
CA GLY A 318 -9.90 7.35 1.42
C GLY A 318 -10.12 7.54 2.93
N PHE A 319 -9.98 8.76 3.45
CA PHE A 319 -9.93 9.05 4.90
C PHE A 319 -11.29 9.37 5.55
N ASP A 320 -12.34 9.68 4.77
CA ASP A 320 -13.67 10.00 5.33
C ASP A 320 -14.67 8.88 5.04
N GLY A 321 -15.22 8.30 6.11
CA GLY A 321 -16.23 7.25 6.04
C GLY A 321 -17.68 7.73 5.90
N THR A 322 -17.91 9.04 5.78
CA THR A 322 -19.25 9.63 5.62
C THR A 322 -19.96 9.10 4.39
N CYS A 323 -21.12 8.45 4.57
CA CYS A 323 -21.88 7.82 3.48
C CYS A 323 -23.39 7.85 3.76
N ASN A 324 -24.19 8.04 2.72
CA ASN A 324 -25.65 7.97 2.77
C ASN A 324 -26.20 6.55 2.58
N LEU A 325 -25.34 5.53 2.42
CA LEU A 325 -25.73 4.14 2.32
C LEU A 325 -25.14 3.31 3.46
N ARG A 326 -25.79 2.17 3.76
CA ARG A 326 -25.32 1.12 4.68
C ARG A 326 -25.32 -0.22 3.96
N CYS A 327 -24.42 -0.35 2.98
CA CYS A 327 -24.34 -1.57 2.18
C CYS A 327 -23.97 -2.77 3.05
N ILE A 328 -24.63 -3.91 2.82
CA ILE A 328 -24.40 -5.14 3.61
C ILE A 328 -22.97 -5.64 3.54
N THR A 329 -22.22 -5.29 2.50
CA THR A 329 -20.82 -5.66 2.29
C THR A 329 -19.82 -4.73 2.97
N CYS A 330 -20.29 -3.62 3.56
CA CYS A 330 -19.42 -2.55 4.04
C CYS A 330 -19.66 -2.19 5.51
N ARG A 331 -20.91 -2.02 5.92
CA ARG A 331 -21.27 -1.53 7.27
C ARG A 331 -22.73 -1.76 7.61
N ASP A 332 -23.00 -1.85 8.90
CA ASP A 332 -24.37 -2.09 9.42
C ASP A 332 -25.16 -0.80 9.66
N GLU A 333 -24.47 0.34 9.85
CA GLU A 333 -25.08 1.62 10.18
C GLU A 333 -24.72 2.72 9.17
N PHE A 334 -25.58 3.74 9.07
CA PHE A 334 -25.25 4.98 8.36
C PHE A 334 -24.13 5.70 9.11
N ARG A 335 -23.10 6.08 8.38
CA ARG A 335 -21.95 6.78 8.96
C ARG A 335 -21.88 8.22 8.45
N ILE A 336 -21.89 9.15 9.37
CA ILE A 336 -21.60 10.55 9.10
C ILE A 336 -20.59 11.01 10.14
N ALA A 337 -19.41 11.41 9.69
CA ALA A 337 -18.37 11.94 10.55
C ALA A 337 -18.88 13.20 11.29
N LYS A 338 -18.71 13.24 12.61
CA LYS A 338 -19.17 14.32 13.48
C LYS A 338 -18.11 14.70 14.50
N GLY A 339 -18.19 15.92 15.04
CA GLY A 339 -17.35 16.36 16.15
C GLY A 339 -15.84 16.21 15.87
N LYS A 340 -15.14 15.40 16.66
CA LYS A 340 -13.69 15.18 16.54
C LYS A 340 -13.34 14.49 15.22
N GLU A 341 -14.13 13.50 14.81
CA GLU A 341 -13.90 12.75 13.56
C GLU A 341 -14.02 13.68 12.33
N ALA A 342 -15.06 14.52 12.24
CA ALA A 342 -15.21 15.47 11.15
C ALA A 342 -14.06 16.47 11.08
N LYS A 343 -13.57 16.96 12.22
CA LYS A 343 -12.39 17.84 12.29
C LYS A 343 -11.13 17.12 11.81
N GLN A 344 -10.99 15.84 12.15
CA GLN A 344 -9.86 15.03 11.71
C GLN A 344 -9.89 14.82 10.19
N CYS A 345 -11.04 14.47 9.61
CA CYS A 345 -11.18 14.32 8.16
C CYS A 345 -10.91 15.65 7.42
N GLN A 346 -11.37 16.79 7.98
CA GLN A 346 -11.05 18.11 7.43
C GLN A 346 -9.54 18.40 7.50
N HIS A 347 -8.89 18.09 8.60
CA HIS A 347 -7.44 18.23 8.75
C HIS A 347 -6.69 17.43 7.67
N TYR A 348 -7.08 16.19 7.41
CA TYR A 348 -6.48 15.38 6.34
C TYR A 348 -6.69 16.02 4.96
N ALA A 349 -7.87 16.55 4.69
CA ALA A 349 -8.15 17.27 3.44
C ALA A 349 -7.24 18.49 3.27
N ASP A 350 -7.10 19.31 4.33
CA ASP A 350 -6.27 20.52 4.33
C ASP A 350 -4.78 20.18 4.10
N VAL A 351 -4.27 19.14 4.77
CA VAL A 351 -2.88 18.69 4.63
C VAL A 351 -2.62 18.13 3.22
N VAL A 352 -3.54 17.33 2.69
CA VAL A 352 -3.43 16.80 1.31
C VAL A 352 -3.46 17.93 0.29
N ALA A 353 -4.38 18.90 0.43
CA ALA A 353 -4.46 20.05 -0.48
C ALA A 353 -3.16 20.86 -0.47
N LYS A 354 -2.60 21.10 0.72
CA LYS A 354 -1.39 21.90 0.91
C LYS A 354 -0.13 21.19 0.40
N ASP A 355 0.06 19.90 0.72
CA ASP A 355 1.36 19.25 0.61
C ASP A 355 1.43 18.20 -0.51
N ALA A 356 0.30 17.54 -0.84
CA ALA A 356 0.28 16.48 -1.82
C ALA A 356 -0.21 16.93 -3.21
N LEU A 357 -1.19 17.84 -3.28
CA LEU A 357 -1.74 18.29 -4.56
C LEU A 357 -0.82 19.19 -5.39
N PRO A 358 0.13 19.99 -4.87
CA PRO A 358 0.91 20.90 -5.72
C PRO A 358 1.65 20.26 -6.89
N GLY A 359 2.12 19.00 -6.75
CA GLY A 359 2.73 18.22 -7.85
C GLY A 359 1.84 17.13 -8.42
N CYS A 360 0.61 17.02 -7.93
CA CYS A 360 -0.32 15.98 -8.34
C CYS A 360 -0.87 16.23 -9.74
N GLU A 361 -0.80 15.23 -10.60
CA GLU A 361 -1.43 15.24 -11.92
C GLU A 361 -2.77 14.49 -11.92
N PHE A 362 -2.89 13.48 -11.07
CA PHE A 362 -4.03 12.58 -11.01
C PHE A 362 -4.53 12.40 -9.57
N LEU A 363 -5.67 12.99 -9.25
CA LEU A 363 -6.35 12.81 -7.97
C LEU A 363 -7.40 11.69 -8.10
N ILE A 364 -7.33 10.71 -7.19
CA ILE A 364 -8.31 9.63 -7.07
C ILE A 364 -9.04 9.82 -5.75
N MET A 365 -10.30 10.18 -5.84
CA MET A 365 -11.17 10.30 -4.67
C MET A 365 -11.90 8.96 -4.49
N ALA A 366 -11.22 8.05 -3.80
CA ALA A 366 -11.67 6.67 -3.58
C ALA A 366 -12.09 6.56 -2.13
N GLY A 367 -13.37 6.73 -1.86
CA GLY A 367 -13.78 6.83 -0.50
C GLY A 367 -13.96 5.52 0.24
N ASN A 368 -13.66 5.58 1.50
CA ASN A 368 -14.27 4.74 2.50
C ASN A 368 -15.71 5.24 2.83
N GLY A 369 -16.23 6.22 2.09
CA GLY A 369 -17.53 6.87 2.21
C GLY A 369 -18.13 7.22 0.84
N GLU A 370 -18.89 8.33 0.80
CA GLU A 370 -19.46 8.87 -0.43
C GLU A 370 -18.82 10.23 -0.75
N VAL A 371 -18.11 10.29 -1.85
CA VAL A 371 -17.33 11.47 -2.26
C VAL A 371 -18.19 12.72 -2.46
N LEU A 372 -19.43 12.58 -2.92
CA LEU A 372 -20.34 13.68 -3.16
C LEU A 372 -21.15 14.12 -1.92
N LEU A 373 -20.98 13.42 -0.79
CA LEU A 373 -21.62 13.74 0.49
C LEU A 373 -20.65 14.33 1.50
N SER A 374 -19.42 13.84 1.55
CA SER A 374 -18.44 14.20 2.57
C SER A 374 -18.04 15.67 2.49
N PRO A 375 -18.15 16.45 3.59
CA PRO A 375 -17.66 17.82 3.63
C PRO A 375 -16.14 17.93 3.41
N ALA A 376 -15.36 16.98 3.90
CA ALA A 376 -13.92 16.97 3.75
C ALA A 376 -13.50 16.70 2.28
N TYR A 377 -14.16 15.77 1.60
CA TYR A 377 -13.95 15.58 0.16
C TYR A 377 -14.46 16.77 -0.67
N HIS A 378 -15.57 17.39 -0.25
CA HIS A 378 -16.05 18.61 -0.88
C HIS A 378 -15.00 19.72 -0.78
N ALA A 379 -14.43 19.96 0.40
CA ALA A 379 -13.37 20.93 0.59
C ALA A 379 -12.17 20.63 -0.33
N LEU A 380 -11.81 19.35 -0.49
CA LEU A 380 -10.67 18.95 -1.30
C LEU A 380 -10.91 19.18 -2.80
N TYR A 381 -12.06 18.77 -3.37
CA TYR A 381 -12.30 18.96 -4.82
C TYR A 381 -12.70 20.38 -5.20
N THR A 382 -12.99 21.25 -4.23
CA THR A 382 -13.23 22.69 -4.46
C THR A 382 -12.01 23.56 -4.17
N ASP A 383 -10.93 22.97 -3.63
CA ASP A 383 -9.67 23.68 -3.39
C ASP A 383 -9.06 24.18 -4.71
N PRO A 384 -8.52 25.42 -4.75
CA PRO A 384 -7.85 25.93 -5.94
C PRO A 384 -6.73 25.05 -6.49
N ALA A 385 -6.10 24.23 -5.66
CA ALA A 385 -5.05 23.29 -6.07
C ALA A 385 -5.54 22.23 -7.08
N VAL A 386 -6.84 21.94 -7.17
CA VAL A 386 -7.36 20.97 -8.14
C VAL A 386 -7.44 21.50 -9.58
N ARG A 387 -7.23 22.80 -9.80
CA ARG A 387 -7.35 23.41 -11.15
C ARG A 387 -6.26 22.94 -12.12
N HIS A 388 -5.08 22.60 -11.62
CA HIS A 388 -3.97 22.16 -12.46
C HIS A 388 -3.96 20.64 -12.71
N LEU A 389 -4.86 19.89 -12.08
CA LEU A 389 -4.96 18.45 -12.28
C LEU A 389 -5.23 18.14 -13.76
N LYS A 390 -4.55 17.12 -14.27
CA LYS A 390 -4.84 16.55 -15.58
C LYS A 390 -6.03 15.60 -15.51
N TRP A 391 -6.16 14.87 -14.39
CA TRP A 391 -7.16 13.82 -14.19
C TRP A 391 -7.75 13.88 -12.78
N LEU A 392 -9.05 13.65 -12.71
CA LEU A 392 -9.80 13.45 -11.48
C LEU A 392 -10.65 12.18 -11.61
N ARG A 393 -10.46 11.21 -10.73
CA ARG A 393 -11.28 10.00 -10.65
C ARG A 393 -12.16 10.06 -9.41
N LEU A 394 -13.46 9.91 -9.62
CA LEU A 394 -14.46 9.82 -8.55
C LEU A 394 -14.89 8.36 -8.38
N LEU A 395 -14.78 7.83 -7.16
CA LEU A 395 -15.46 6.60 -6.76
C LEU A 395 -16.69 6.99 -5.93
N THR A 396 -17.87 6.67 -6.44
CA THR A 396 -19.15 7.08 -5.86
C THR A 396 -20.16 5.95 -5.87
N ASN A 397 -21.15 6.01 -5.00
CA ASN A 397 -22.33 5.15 -5.09
C ASN A 397 -23.36 5.64 -6.14
N GLY A 398 -23.13 6.78 -6.76
CA GLY A 398 -23.93 7.35 -7.84
C GLY A 398 -25.25 7.99 -7.42
N THR A 399 -25.73 7.79 -6.19
CA THR A 399 -27.06 8.26 -5.76
C THR A 399 -27.18 9.78 -5.71
N LEU A 400 -26.06 10.48 -5.49
CA LEU A 400 -26.00 11.94 -5.39
C LEU A 400 -25.45 12.60 -6.66
N PHE A 401 -25.20 11.86 -7.72
CA PHE A 401 -24.67 12.38 -8.97
C PHE A 401 -25.80 13.00 -9.81
N THR A 402 -26.02 14.30 -9.63
CA THR A 402 -27.05 15.08 -10.33
C THR A 402 -26.43 16.12 -11.27
N PRO A 403 -27.22 16.73 -12.19
CA PRO A 403 -26.75 17.83 -13.03
C PRO A 403 -26.17 19.01 -12.24
N GLU A 404 -26.72 19.31 -11.08
CA GLU A 404 -26.28 20.40 -10.20
C GLU A 404 -24.90 20.06 -9.62
N LYS A 405 -24.71 18.81 -9.13
CA LYS A 405 -23.42 18.33 -8.61
C LYS A 405 -22.35 18.28 -9.70
N TRP A 406 -22.71 17.86 -10.90
CA TRP A 406 -21.79 17.92 -12.03
C TRP A 406 -21.35 19.34 -12.35
N LYS A 407 -22.29 20.28 -12.43
CA LYS A 407 -22.02 21.70 -12.69
C LYS A 407 -21.13 22.31 -11.59
N GLU A 408 -21.41 21.99 -10.33
CA GLU A 408 -20.58 22.41 -9.19
C GLU A 408 -19.13 21.91 -9.37
N LEU A 409 -18.95 20.61 -9.56
CA LEU A 409 -17.63 20.00 -9.73
C LEU A 409 -16.85 20.64 -10.90
N ARG A 410 -17.50 20.80 -12.06
CA ARG A 410 -16.88 21.41 -13.25
C ARG A 410 -16.52 22.88 -13.07
N SER A 411 -17.15 23.59 -12.15
CA SER A 411 -16.79 24.99 -11.86
C SER A 411 -15.45 25.14 -11.13
N HIS A 412 -14.93 24.06 -10.55
CA HIS A 412 -13.69 24.07 -9.77
C HIS A 412 -12.49 23.47 -10.52
N THR A 413 -12.71 22.60 -11.53
CA THR A 413 -11.61 21.91 -12.22
C THR A 413 -11.85 21.75 -13.71
N ASP A 414 -10.80 21.91 -14.51
CA ASP A 414 -10.75 21.59 -15.94
C ASP A 414 -10.19 20.18 -16.22
N ALA A 415 -9.88 19.41 -15.18
CA ALA A 415 -9.36 18.05 -15.30
C ALA A 415 -10.30 17.16 -16.13
N LYS A 416 -9.74 16.18 -16.81
CA LYS A 416 -10.49 15.08 -17.38
C LYS A 416 -11.07 14.23 -16.23
N ILE A 417 -12.41 14.13 -16.17
CA ILE A 417 -13.09 13.44 -15.08
C ILE A 417 -13.39 12.00 -15.49
N MET A 418 -13.07 11.08 -14.60
CA MET A 418 -13.39 9.65 -14.67
C MET A 418 -14.33 9.31 -13.53
N MET A 419 -15.35 8.52 -13.78
CA MET A 419 -16.29 8.10 -12.75
C MET A 419 -16.36 6.58 -12.66
N THR A 420 -16.20 6.08 -11.44
CA THR A 420 -16.41 4.68 -11.08
C THR A 420 -17.59 4.60 -10.14
N VAL A 421 -18.63 3.89 -10.53
CA VAL A 421 -19.87 3.81 -9.76
C VAL A 421 -20.04 2.42 -9.18
N SER A 422 -20.20 2.35 -7.88
CA SER A 422 -20.43 1.09 -7.16
C SER A 422 -21.93 0.76 -7.12
N ILE A 423 -22.36 -0.26 -7.84
CA ILE A 423 -23.79 -0.58 -8.06
C ILE A 423 -24.18 -1.94 -7.48
N ASP A 424 -23.52 -3.03 -7.86
CA ASP A 424 -23.70 -4.41 -7.37
C ASP A 424 -25.03 -5.09 -7.75
N ALA A 425 -25.80 -4.55 -8.68
CA ALA A 425 -27.06 -5.15 -9.11
C ALA A 425 -27.52 -4.61 -10.46
N ALA A 426 -28.41 -5.35 -11.13
CA ALA A 426 -29.10 -4.94 -12.34
C ALA A 426 -30.61 -4.77 -12.12
N THR A 427 -31.12 -5.18 -10.96
CA THR A 427 -32.54 -5.06 -10.59
C THR A 427 -32.72 -4.21 -9.33
N LYS A 428 -33.91 -3.63 -9.20
CA LYS A 428 -34.28 -2.80 -8.04
C LYS A 428 -34.23 -3.60 -6.75
N GLU A 429 -34.81 -4.79 -6.76
CA GLU A 429 -34.93 -5.66 -5.59
C GLU A 429 -33.55 -6.01 -5.05
N THR A 430 -32.64 -6.43 -5.92
CA THR A 430 -31.28 -6.80 -5.53
C THR A 430 -30.48 -5.58 -5.10
N TYR A 431 -30.54 -4.47 -5.84
CA TYR A 431 -29.87 -3.23 -5.49
C TYR A 431 -30.24 -2.76 -4.09
N GLU A 432 -31.54 -2.57 -3.81
CA GLU A 432 -32.03 -2.02 -2.54
C GLU A 432 -31.79 -2.98 -1.36
N SER A 433 -31.68 -4.29 -1.64
CA SER A 433 -31.32 -5.30 -0.63
C SER A 433 -29.83 -5.27 -0.24
N ILE A 434 -28.93 -4.93 -1.18
CA ILE A 434 -27.48 -4.89 -0.99
C ILE A 434 -27.05 -3.48 -0.57
N ARG A 435 -27.49 -2.47 -1.33
CA ARG A 435 -27.16 -1.06 -1.16
C ARG A 435 -28.21 -0.35 -0.29
N ARG A 436 -28.39 -0.84 0.95
CA ARG A 436 -29.44 -0.38 1.87
C ARG A 436 -29.42 1.14 2.03
N GLY A 437 -30.56 1.77 1.82
CA GLY A 437 -30.74 3.22 1.80
C GLY A 437 -30.62 3.86 0.41
N GLY A 438 -30.23 3.08 -0.60
CA GLY A 438 -30.27 3.52 -1.99
C GLY A 438 -31.65 3.29 -2.62
N HIS A 439 -31.95 4.08 -3.65
CA HIS A 439 -33.16 3.96 -4.47
C HIS A 439 -32.74 3.72 -5.92
N PHE A 440 -33.06 2.56 -6.47
CA PHE A 440 -32.62 2.15 -7.80
C PHE A 440 -33.11 3.08 -8.91
N ASP A 441 -34.38 3.49 -8.86
CA ASP A 441 -34.97 4.37 -9.85
C ASP A 441 -34.26 5.75 -9.92
N GLN A 442 -33.70 6.21 -8.79
CA GLN A 442 -32.90 7.44 -8.76
C GLN A 442 -31.49 7.19 -9.31
N LEU A 443 -30.89 6.06 -8.94
CA LEU A 443 -29.58 5.68 -9.47
C LEU A 443 -29.63 5.54 -11.00
N GLU A 444 -30.64 4.85 -11.54
CA GLU A 444 -30.81 4.65 -12.98
C GLU A 444 -30.85 5.98 -13.74
N LYS A 445 -31.66 6.95 -13.27
CA LYS A 445 -31.69 8.31 -13.85
C LYS A 445 -30.32 9.01 -13.79
N ASN A 446 -29.61 8.87 -12.68
CA ASN A 446 -28.29 9.47 -12.55
C ASN A 446 -27.27 8.80 -13.50
N MET A 447 -27.38 7.48 -13.73
CA MET A 447 -26.50 6.76 -14.67
C MET A 447 -26.83 7.09 -16.12
N GLU A 448 -28.10 7.27 -16.47
CA GLU A 448 -28.50 7.79 -17.78
C GLU A 448 -27.86 9.16 -18.04
N TYR A 449 -27.92 10.06 -17.05
CA TYR A 449 -27.27 11.36 -17.17
C TYR A 449 -25.74 11.26 -17.27
N ALA A 450 -25.10 10.39 -16.49
CA ALA A 450 -23.66 10.12 -16.59
C ALA A 450 -23.26 9.58 -17.97
N ALA A 451 -24.08 8.68 -18.54
CA ALA A 451 -23.88 8.13 -19.87
C ALA A 451 -24.02 9.20 -20.98
N GLU A 452 -24.97 10.14 -20.83
CA GLU A 452 -25.07 11.29 -21.72
C GLU A 452 -23.82 12.18 -21.67
N LEU A 453 -23.30 12.49 -20.46
CA LEU A 453 -22.06 13.23 -20.29
C LEU A 453 -20.88 12.47 -20.96
N ARG A 454 -20.83 11.14 -20.81
CA ARG A 454 -19.82 10.30 -21.46
C ARG A 454 -19.93 10.37 -22.98
N LYS A 455 -21.11 10.27 -23.51
CA LYS A 455 -21.38 10.35 -24.96
C LYS A 455 -20.97 11.72 -25.54
N ARG A 456 -21.18 12.81 -24.79
CA ARG A 456 -20.76 14.17 -25.18
C ARG A 456 -19.25 14.43 -24.97
N GLY A 457 -18.51 13.49 -24.37
CA GLY A 457 -17.08 13.64 -24.07
C GLY A 457 -16.77 14.54 -22.88
N GLU A 458 -17.79 14.97 -22.14
CA GLU A 458 -17.64 15.77 -20.92
C GLU A 458 -17.14 14.91 -19.74
N LEU A 459 -17.59 13.66 -19.68
CA LEU A 459 -17.04 12.61 -18.82
C LEU A 459 -16.08 11.75 -19.65
N SER A 460 -14.83 11.61 -19.20
CA SER A 460 -13.77 10.95 -19.98
C SER A 460 -13.80 9.43 -19.88
N TYR A 461 -14.39 8.90 -18.80
CA TYR A 461 -14.49 7.48 -18.55
C TYR A 461 -15.62 7.18 -17.57
N LEU A 462 -16.42 6.15 -17.86
CA LEU A 462 -17.51 5.70 -17.00
C LEU A 462 -17.43 4.20 -16.79
N ARG A 463 -17.26 3.79 -15.53
CA ARG A 463 -17.14 2.40 -15.10
C ARG A 463 -18.19 2.06 -14.07
N PHE A 464 -18.83 0.91 -14.22
CA PHE A 464 -19.71 0.32 -13.22
C PHE A 464 -18.99 -0.81 -12.49
N ASN A 465 -18.98 -0.75 -11.16
CA ASN A 465 -18.41 -1.78 -10.31
C ASN A 465 -19.50 -2.70 -9.74
N PHE A 466 -19.16 -3.98 -9.68
CA PHE A 466 -20.03 -5.03 -9.18
C PHE A 466 -19.24 -5.99 -8.28
N VAL A 467 -19.56 -6.00 -6.98
CA VAL A 467 -18.98 -6.94 -6.01
C VAL A 467 -19.83 -8.20 -6.01
N VAL A 468 -19.29 -9.28 -6.58
CA VAL A 468 -19.99 -10.56 -6.78
C VAL A 468 -20.14 -11.29 -5.46
N GLN A 469 -21.37 -11.66 -5.14
CA GLN A 469 -21.78 -12.40 -3.98
C GLN A 469 -23.01 -13.27 -4.25
N ARG A 470 -23.40 -14.15 -3.34
CA ARG A 470 -24.55 -15.06 -3.51
C ARG A 470 -25.85 -14.37 -3.93
N LYS A 471 -26.10 -13.15 -3.44
CA LYS A 471 -27.36 -12.43 -3.74
C LYS A 471 -27.45 -11.88 -5.15
N ASN A 472 -26.32 -11.70 -5.86
CA ASN A 472 -26.31 -10.96 -7.10
C ASN A 472 -25.55 -11.62 -8.26
N TYR A 473 -24.84 -12.74 -8.05
CA TYR A 473 -24.01 -13.32 -9.13
C TYR A 473 -24.81 -13.65 -10.41
N GLN A 474 -26.09 -13.95 -10.30
CA GLN A 474 -26.97 -14.21 -11.45
C GLN A 474 -27.30 -12.94 -12.24
N GLU A 475 -27.10 -11.75 -11.65
CA GLU A 475 -27.35 -10.47 -12.31
C GLU A 475 -26.13 -9.93 -13.08
N MET A 476 -25.02 -10.66 -13.15
CA MET A 476 -23.83 -10.23 -13.89
C MET A 476 -24.14 -10.01 -15.37
N ILE A 477 -24.92 -10.91 -15.99
CA ILE A 477 -25.31 -10.82 -17.42
C ILE A 477 -26.19 -9.59 -17.66
N PRO A 478 -27.37 -9.42 -17.02
CA PRO A 478 -28.21 -8.23 -17.23
C PRO A 478 -27.51 -6.92 -16.83
N PHE A 479 -26.52 -6.98 -15.93
CA PHE A 479 -25.71 -5.82 -15.60
C PHE A 479 -24.80 -5.36 -16.75
N VAL A 480 -24.19 -6.31 -17.47
CA VAL A 480 -23.40 -6.01 -18.67
C VAL A 480 -24.31 -5.47 -19.78
N GLU A 481 -25.46 -6.09 -20.02
CA GLU A 481 -26.44 -5.61 -21.00
C GLU A 481 -26.93 -4.20 -20.70
N TRP A 482 -27.11 -3.85 -19.40
CA TRP A 482 -27.43 -2.49 -18.99
C TRP A 482 -26.28 -1.52 -19.31
N GLY A 483 -25.05 -1.90 -18.99
CA GLY A 483 -23.85 -1.12 -19.30
C GLY A 483 -23.69 -0.86 -20.81
N GLU A 484 -23.89 -1.88 -21.63
CA GLU A 484 -23.85 -1.77 -23.10
C GLU A 484 -24.92 -0.82 -23.63
N ARG A 485 -26.16 -0.93 -23.14
CA ARG A 485 -27.27 -0.07 -23.53
C ARG A 485 -26.97 1.41 -23.21
N LEU A 486 -26.31 1.69 -22.10
CA LEU A 486 -25.88 3.03 -21.72
C LEU A 486 -24.62 3.50 -22.45
N GLY A 487 -23.85 2.60 -23.04
CA GLY A 487 -22.60 2.91 -23.72
C GLY A 487 -21.46 3.30 -22.76
N ILE A 488 -21.40 2.64 -21.61
CA ILE A 488 -20.30 2.84 -20.65
C ILE A 488 -19.01 2.18 -21.15
N ASP A 489 -17.88 2.54 -20.55
CA ASP A 489 -16.58 2.01 -20.96
C ASP A 489 -16.29 0.64 -20.34
N GLU A 490 -16.79 0.37 -19.12
CA GLU A 490 -16.42 -0.85 -18.40
C GLU A 490 -17.45 -1.29 -17.36
N CYS A 491 -17.72 -2.59 -17.33
CA CYS A 491 -18.32 -3.35 -16.22
C CYS A 491 -17.22 -4.12 -15.51
N PHE A 492 -16.89 -3.73 -14.29
CA PHE A 492 -15.82 -4.34 -13.50
C PHE A 492 -16.37 -5.19 -12.37
N PHE A 493 -15.98 -6.45 -12.37
CA PHE A 493 -16.43 -7.42 -11.39
C PHE A 493 -15.31 -7.77 -10.40
N THR A 494 -15.65 -7.79 -9.12
CA THR A 494 -14.74 -8.23 -8.07
C THR A 494 -15.40 -9.26 -7.18
N LYS A 495 -14.62 -10.20 -6.65
CA LYS A 495 -15.11 -11.05 -5.56
C LYS A 495 -15.32 -10.23 -4.30
N ILE A 496 -16.30 -10.63 -3.47
CA ILE A 496 -16.51 -10.04 -2.15
C ILE A 496 -15.29 -10.28 -1.25
N LEU A 497 -14.95 -9.27 -0.46
CA LEU A 497 -13.97 -9.36 0.63
C LEU A 497 -14.68 -9.15 1.96
N ASN A 498 -14.24 -9.85 3.01
CA ASN A 498 -14.77 -9.62 4.35
C ASN A 498 -14.01 -8.46 5.02
N TRP A 499 -14.70 -7.36 5.21
CA TRP A 499 -14.18 -6.18 5.91
C TRP A 499 -14.48 -6.19 7.40
N GLY A 500 -14.80 -7.37 7.97
CA GLY A 500 -15.23 -7.53 9.36
C GLY A 500 -16.74 -7.41 9.56
N THR A 501 -17.52 -7.38 8.46
CA THR A 501 -18.99 -7.30 8.48
C THR A 501 -19.66 -8.66 8.70
N TYR A 502 -18.95 -9.74 8.43
CA TYR A 502 -19.46 -11.11 8.47
C TYR A 502 -18.60 -12.00 9.35
N THR A 503 -19.23 -12.90 10.07
CA THR A 503 -18.54 -14.07 10.64
C THR A 503 -17.95 -14.93 9.51
N ARG A 504 -17.00 -15.80 9.83
CA ARG A 504 -16.36 -16.68 8.85
C ARG A 504 -17.39 -17.61 8.16
N GLU A 505 -18.37 -18.10 8.90
CA GLU A 505 -19.42 -18.98 8.36
C GLU A 505 -20.36 -18.22 7.43
N GLU A 506 -20.83 -17.05 7.84
CA GLU A 506 -21.64 -16.18 6.98
C GLU A 506 -20.87 -15.80 5.71
N PHE A 507 -19.57 -15.50 5.83
CA PHE A 507 -18.76 -15.16 4.67
C PHE A 507 -18.60 -16.34 3.71
N LYS A 508 -18.40 -17.56 4.21
CA LYS A 508 -18.37 -18.79 3.38
C LYS A 508 -19.68 -18.98 2.59
N ASP A 509 -20.82 -18.66 3.21
CA ASP A 509 -22.12 -18.74 2.54
C ASP A 509 -22.29 -17.65 1.48
N ILE A 510 -21.90 -16.43 1.77
CA ILE A 510 -22.07 -15.26 0.90
C ILE A 510 -21.08 -15.25 -0.28
N SER A 511 -19.85 -15.69 -0.05
CA SER A 511 -18.80 -15.75 -1.06
C SER A 511 -19.16 -16.75 -2.17
N MET A 512 -18.95 -16.36 -3.40
CA MET A 512 -19.08 -17.23 -4.58
C MET A 512 -17.75 -17.88 -4.99
N MET A 513 -16.69 -17.71 -4.18
CA MET A 513 -15.42 -18.42 -4.33
C MET A 513 -15.40 -19.64 -3.40
N GLN A 514 -14.62 -20.67 -3.75
CA GLN A 514 -14.33 -21.81 -2.90
C GLN A 514 -13.47 -21.39 -1.70
N GLU A 515 -13.14 -22.32 -0.80
CA GLU A 515 -12.35 -22.04 0.40
C GLU A 515 -10.92 -21.53 0.12
N ASP A 516 -10.39 -21.81 -1.05
CA ASP A 516 -9.11 -21.28 -1.52
C ASP A 516 -9.16 -19.76 -1.84
N GLY A 517 -10.36 -19.19 -1.89
CA GLY A 517 -10.58 -17.80 -2.26
C GLY A 517 -10.21 -17.44 -3.71
N LEU A 518 -9.84 -18.42 -4.53
CA LEU A 518 -9.36 -18.25 -5.91
C LEU A 518 -10.27 -18.91 -6.92
N THR A 519 -10.81 -20.08 -6.61
CA THR A 519 -11.63 -20.88 -7.52
C THR A 519 -13.11 -20.49 -7.40
N PRO A 520 -13.80 -20.10 -8.49
CA PRO A 520 -15.24 -19.88 -8.46
C PRO A 520 -16.02 -21.14 -8.04
N LYS A 521 -17.10 -20.97 -7.29
CA LYS A 521 -18.06 -22.05 -7.07
C LYS A 521 -18.74 -22.45 -8.39
N PRO A 522 -19.20 -23.71 -8.56
CA PRO A 522 -19.78 -24.19 -9.82
C PRO A 522 -20.89 -23.30 -10.38
N GLU A 523 -21.72 -22.74 -9.50
CA GLU A 523 -22.83 -21.86 -9.88
C GLU A 523 -22.34 -20.54 -10.47
N LEU A 524 -21.27 -19.96 -9.91
CA LEU A 524 -20.64 -18.77 -10.48
C LEU A 524 -19.91 -19.12 -11.78
N GLN A 525 -19.22 -20.27 -11.83
CA GLN A 525 -18.53 -20.70 -13.05
C GLN A 525 -19.49 -20.81 -14.22
N ALA A 526 -20.69 -21.37 -14.02
CA ALA A 526 -21.72 -21.46 -15.05
C ALA A 526 -22.14 -20.08 -15.62
N VAL A 527 -22.18 -19.04 -14.77
CA VAL A 527 -22.43 -17.67 -15.23
C VAL A 527 -21.22 -17.09 -15.97
N LEU A 528 -20.00 -17.35 -15.47
CA LEU A 528 -18.76 -16.86 -16.09
C LEU A 528 -18.50 -17.45 -17.51
N ASP A 529 -19.10 -18.59 -17.80
CA ASP A 529 -18.99 -19.24 -19.10
C ASP A 529 -19.93 -18.64 -20.16
N ASP A 530 -20.84 -17.74 -19.78
CA ASP A 530 -21.74 -17.05 -20.71
C ASP A 530 -20.96 -16.11 -21.65
N PRO A 531 -21.24 -16.13 -22.98
CA PRO A 531 -20.58 -15.26 -23.95
C PRO A 531 -20.69 -13.76 -23.66
N VAL A 532 -21.74 -13.30 -22.98
CA VAL A 532 -21.91 -11.89 -22.58
C VAL A 532 -20.77 -11.44 -21.67
N LEU A 533 -20.26 -12.32 -20.81
CA LEU A 533 -19.13 -11.99 -19.93
C LEU A 533 -17.75 -12.03 -20.63
N GLN A 534 -17.72 -12.33 -21.92
CA GLN A 534 -16.53 -12.17 -22.78
C GLN A 534 -16.57 -10.85 -23.58
N HIS A 535 -17.59 -10.01 -23.39
CA HIS A 535 -17.70 -8.74 -24.08
C HIS A 535 -16.56 -7.77 -23.70
N LYS A 536 -16.17 -6.91 -24.65
CA LYS A 536 -15.02 -5.98 -24.51
C LYS A 536 -15.11 -5.01 -23.33
N ILE A 537 -16.33 -4.69 -22.86
CA ILE A 537 -16.51 -3.80 -21.69
C ILE A 537 -16.40 -4.56 -20.35
N VAL A 538 -16.26 -5.89 -20.36
CA VAL A 538 -16.21 -6.71 -19.16
C VAL A 538 -14.78 -6.87 -18.69
N ASP A 539 -14.56 -6.55 -17.42
CA ASP A 539 -13.34 -6.92 -16.71
C ASP A 539 -13.73 -7.74 -15.46
N LEU A 540 -13.31 -8.99 -15.43
CA LEU A 540 -13.59 -9.91 -14.32
C LEU A 540 -12.66 -9.70 -13.11
N GLY A 541 -11.76 -8.72 -13.17
CA GLY A 541 -10.94 -8.22 -12.07
C GLY A 541 -10.41 -9.33 -11.16
N THR A 542 -10.72 -9.25 -9.86
CA THR A 542 -10.23 -10.22 -8.87
C THR A 542 -10.88 -11.60 -8.94
N ILE A 543 -11.87 -11.81 -9.80
CA ILE A 543 -12.47 -13.14 -10.07
C ILE A 543 -11.55 -13.93 -11.00
N ARG A 544 -11.05 -13.27 -12.05
CA ARG A 544 -10.06 -13.83 -12.98
C ARG A 544 -9.01 -12.78 -13.28
N TYR A 545 -7.86 -12.84 -12.64
CA TYR A 545 -6.73 -12.04 -13.07
C TYR A 545 -6.25 -12.53 -14.45
N HIS A 546 -6.25 -11.65 -15.44
CA HIS A 546 -5.66 -11.94 -16.73
C HIS A 546 -4.14 -11.91 -16.62
N HIS A 547 -3.51 -13.08 -16.54
CA HIS A 547 -2.05 -13.23 -16.51
C HIS A 547 -1.38 -12.91 -17.85
N GLU A 548 -2.14 -12.85 -18.94
CA GLU A 548 -1.62 -12.74 -20.31
C GLU A 548 -0.93 -11.41 -20.60
N ASP A 549 -1.30 -10.33 -19.90
CA ASP A 549 -0.72 -9.00 -20.08
C ASP A 549 0.48 -8.70 -19.18
N ALA A 550 0.85 -9.63 -18.30
CA ALA A 550 2.04 -9.48 -17.43
C ALA A 550 3.38 -9.65 -18.19
N GLY A 551 3.35 -9.53 -19.52
CA GLY A 551 4.54 -9.50 -20.36
C GLY A 551 5.54 -8.41 -19.96
N ALA A 552 6.76 -8.47 -20.47
CA ALA A 552 7.94 -7.68 -20.11
C ALA A 552 7.81 -6.14 -20.33
N ARG A 553 6.68 -5.54 -19.96
CA ARG A 553 6.48 -4.08 -20.08
C ARG A 553 6.96 -3.37 -18.82
N GLU A 554 7.64 -2.29 -19.01
CA GLU A 554 7.96 -1.31 -17.98
C GLU A 554 6.65 -0.67 -17.48
N VAL A 555 6.34 -0.84 -16.21
CA VAL A 555 5.10 -0.32 -15.62
C VAL A 555 5.45 0.89 -14.76
N LYS A 556 4.80 2.02 -15.02
CA LYS A 556 5.12 3.29 -14.37
C LYS A 556 4.38 3.46 -13.05
N ASN A 557 3.06 3.34 -13.08
CA ASN A 557 2.19 3.55 -11.92
C ASN A 557 1.00 2.61 -12.06
N TYR A 558 0.61 1.89 -11.00
CA TYR A 558 -0.46 0.88 -11.06
C TYR A 558 -1.77 1.42 -11.61
N TYR A 559 -2.29 2.53 -11.09
CA TYR A 559 -3.56 3.08 -11.56
C TYR A 559 -3.46 3.63 -12.98
N ARG A 560 -2.36 4.29 -13.29
CA ARG A 560 -2.09 4.78 -14.65
C ARG A 560 -1.94 3.64 -15.64
N TRP A 561 -1.20 2.59 -15.26
CA TRP A 561 -1.06 1.38 -16.05
C TRP A 561 -2.41 0.68 -16.27
N GLU A 562 -3.21 0.50 -15.20
CA GLU A 562 -4.55 -0.11 -15.29
C GLU A 562 -5.43 0.61 -16.31
N LEU A 563 -5.45 1.95 -16.27
CA LEU A 563 -6.26 2.75 -17.17
C LEU A 563 -5.71 2.77 -18.59
N GLU A 564 -4.39 2.91 -18.75
CA GLU A 564 -3.76 2.92 -20.08
C GLU A 564 -3.89 1.57 -20.80
N ARG A 565 -3.87 0.45 -20.05
CA ARG A 565 -4.16 -0.88 -20.58
C ARG A 565 -5.59 -0.97 -21.14
N LYS A 566 -6.54 -0.33 -20.51
CA LYS A 566 -7.96 -0.34 -20.91
C LYS A 566 -8.29 0.69 -21.98
N VAL A 567 -7.64 1.82 -21.94
CA VAL A 567 -7.81 2.95 -22.86
C VAL A 567 -6.43 3.40 -23.35
N PRO A 568 -5.84 2.71 -24.35
CA PRO A 568 -4.51 3.08 -24.86
C PRO A 568 -4.44 4.53 -25.31
N GLY A 569 -3.38 5.23 -24.94
CA GLY A 569 -3.17 6.63 -25.29
C GLY A 569 -3.94 7.63 -24.39
N LEU A 570 -4.58 7.18 -23.33
CA LEU A 570 -5.34 8.04 -22.41
C LEU A 570 -4.48 9.17 -21.79
N PHE A 571 -3.19 8.92 -21.55
CA PHE A 571 -2.26 9.84 -20.90
C PHE A 571 -1.22 10.46 -21.87
N GLN A 572 -1.36 10.22 -23.16
CA GLN A 572 -0.57 10.89 -24.21
C GLN A 572 -1.23 12.24 -24.57
#